data_2bdb32198b247d558787f43842c0e92f
#
_entry.id   2bdb32198b247d558787f43842c0e92f
#
_cell.length_a   1.000
_cell.length_b   1.000
_cell.length_c   1.000
_cell.angle_alpha   90.00
_cell.angle_beta   90.00
_cell.angle_gamma   90.00
#
_symmetry.space_group_name_H-M   'P 1'
#
loop_
_entity.id
_entity.type
_entity.pdbx_description
1 polymer ?
#
loop_
_entity_poly.entity_id
_entity_poly.type
_entity_poly.pdbx_seq_one_letter_code
_entity_poly.pdbx_strand_id
1 'polypeptide(L)'
;MIQLVTGCVAVLSITSCAISESPAGAPSPTSGREGVSATVTPRPSAAEPTSNEKAVARAAGQMNAAASGANSPAEPGLLVAAESSKGALFVWETADDRFCHGVAFMPQMTTVACSSRPNSPPTEGKPRLVPLVRMMATGWNVVFGAEHETVESVTCNGRPLQVRDVGVMANGRRAIHAIEFPDLTVGKVSVQVRRGTRVVTEYLELEKFEKAGTQDLASCGPVNR
;
A
#
# COMPACT_ATOMS: atom_id res chain seq x y z
N MET A 1 50.80 5.00 11.07
CA MET A 1 51.03 4.62 9.66
C MET A 1 49.75 4.84 8.92
N ILE A 2 49.75 5.88 8.08
CA ILE A 2 48.58 6.33 7.30
C ILE A 2 48.82 5.82 5.89
N GLN A 3 47.91 5.02 5.33
CA GLN A 3 47.92 4.73 3.89
C GLN A 3 46.66 5.35 3.27
N LEU A 4 46.90 6.36 2.47
CA LEU A 4 45.98 6.92 1.51
C LEU A 4 45.94 5.99 0.28
N VAL A 5 44.74 5.55 -0.10
CA VAL A 5 44.50 4.91 -1.40
C VAL A 5 43.59 5.84 -2.20
N THR A 6 44.20 6.42 -3.22
CA THR A 6 43.55 7.24 -4.25
C THR A 6 43.03 6.31 -5.33
N GLY A 7 41.74 6.25 -5.55
CA GLY A 7 41.10 5.46 -6.59
C GLY A 7 40.38 6.35 -7.62
N CYS A 8 40.82 6.25 -8.87
CA CYS A 8 40.36 7.02 -10.03
C CYS A 8 38.90 6.82 -10.37
N VAL A 9 38.23 7.92 -10.67
CA VAL A 9 36.90 7.99 -11.29
C VAL A 9 37.05 7.84 -12.80
N ALA A 10 36.42 6.86 -13.41
CA ALA A 10 36.24 6.75 -14.84
C ALA A 10 34.82 7.13 -15.21
N VAL A 11 34.65 8.25 -15.89
CA VAL A 11 33.38 8.70 -16.48
C VAL A 11 33.31 8.12 -17.89
N LEU A 12 32.31 7.30 -18.14
CA LEU A 12 31.95 6.84 -19.49
C LEU A 12 30.64 7.50 -19.91
N SER A 13 30.77 8.51 -20.76
CA SER A 13 29.67 9.13 -21.47
C SER A 13 29.35 8.33 -22.73
N ILE A 14 28.14 7.80 -22.84
CA ILE A 14 27.64 7.21 -24.10
C ILE A 14 26.54 8.10 -24.64
N THR A 15 26.89 8.83 -25.69
CA THR A 15 25.97 9.63 -26.50
C THR A 15 25.50 8.75 -27.65
N SER A 16 24.21 8.44 -27.71
CA SER A 16 23.59 7.77 -28.86
C SER A 16 22.67 8.75 -29.57
N CYS A 17 23.11 9.24 -30.72
CA CYS A 17 22.27 9.91 -31.72
C CYS A 17 21.55 8.84 -32.54
N ALA A 18 20.24 8.87 -32.55
CA ALA A 18 19.42 8.15 -33.55
C ALA A 18 18.95 9.14 -34.60
N ILE A 19 19.42 8.92 -35.82
CA ILE A 19 19.00 9.63 -37.02
C ILE A 19 17.76 8.92 -37.56
N SER A 20 16.65 9.66 -37.73
CA SER A 20 15.43 9.17 -38.36
C SER A 20 15.39 9.64 -39.80
N GLU A 21 15.59 8.76 -40.76
CA GLU A 21 15.39 9.02 -42.20
C GLU A 21 13.91 8.85 -42.53
N SER A 22 13.36 9.88 -43.19
CA SER A 22 12.05 9.85 -43.83
C SER A 22 12.23 9.43 -45.29
N PRO A 23 11.43 8.50 -45.82
CA PRO A 23 11.29 8.36 -47.25
C PRO A 23 10.07 9.16 -47.76
N ALA A 24 10.37 10.01 -48.73
CA ALA A 24 9.37 10.63 -49.57
C ALA A 24 8.81 9.64 -50.59
N GLY A 25 7.50 9.73 -50.86
CA GLY A 25 6.85 8.98 -51.92
C GLY A 25 5.36 9.27 -51.98
N ALA A 26 4.98 10.28 -52.79
CA ALA A 26 3.62 10.45 -53.24
C ALA A 26 3.32 9.49 -54.41
N PRO A 27 2.05 9.07 -54.62
CA PRO A 27 1.21 9.80 -55.53
C PRO A 27 -0.25 9.94 -55.05
N SER A 28 -0.88 11.05 -55.46
CA SER A 28 -2.33 11.23 -55.42
C SER A 28 -3.04 10.32 -56.41
N PRO A 29 -4.25 9.87 -56.06
CA PRO A 29 -5.34 10.03 -56.97
C PRO A 29 -6.65 10.51 -56.34
N THR A 30 -7.26 11.46 -57.00
CA THR A 30 -8.66 11.59 -57.42
C THR A 30 -9.77 11.38 -56.40
N SER A 31 -10.38 12.53 -56.10
CA SER A 31 -11.82 12.79 -55.92
C SER A 31 -12.76 11.58 -55.79
N GLY A 32 -13.31 11.43 -54.58
CA GLY A 32 -14.51 10.67 -54.27
C GLY A 32 -15.19 11.30 -53.07
N ARG A 33 -16.14 12.19 -53.36
CA ARG A 33 -16.95 12.94 -52.40
C ARG A 33 -18.10 12.05 -51.96
N GLU A 34 -17.94 11.30 -50.87
CA GLU A 34 -19.06 10.73 -50.12
C GLU A 34 -18.95 11.20 -48.67
N GLY A 35 -19.98 11.99 -48.29
CA GLY A 35 -20.09 12.54 -46.95
C GLY A 35 -20.42 11.44 -45.95
N VAL A 36 -19.40 10.91 -45.30
CA VAL A 36 -19.58 10.09 -44.09
C VAL A 36 -19.72 11.08 -42.94
N SER A 37 -20.98 11.24 -42.50
CA SER A 37 -21.31 11.93 -41.26
C SER A 37 -20.63 11.17 -40.13
N ALA A 38 -19.49 11.66 -39.64
CA ALA A 38 -18.84 11.11 -38.51
C ALA A 38 -19.75 11.33 -37.29
N THR A 39 -20.46 10.28 -36.89
CA THR A 39 -21.15 10.22 -35.58
C THR A 39 -20.11 10.37 -34.51
N VAL A 40 -19.99 11.57 -33.95
CA VAL A 40 -19.15 11.85 -32.79
C VAL A 40 -19.75 11.05 -31.62
N THR A 41 -19.19 9.89 -31.35
CA THR A 41 -19.50 9.14 -30.14
C THR A 41 -19.12 10.02 -28.94
N PRO A 42 -20.06 10.40 -28.07
CA PRO A 42 -19.74 11.24 -26.95
C PRO A 42 -18.72 10.50 -26.10
N ARG A 43 -17.57 11.14 -25.86
CA ARG A 43 -16.55 10.65 -24.94
C ARG A 43 -17.20 10.48 -23.57
N PRO A 44 -17.12 9.31 -22.92
CA PRO A 44 -17.70 9.14 -21.60
C PRO A 44 -17.17 10.23 -20.67
N SER A 45 -18.08 11.04 -20.15
CA SER A 45 -17.76 12.06 -19.17
C SER A 45 -17.18 11.36 -17.95
N ALA A 46 -16.00 11.76 -17.49
CA ALA A 46 -15.46 11.23 -16.26
C ALA A 46 -16.47 11.44 -15.13
N ALA A 47 -16.86 10.38 -14.45
CA ALA A 47 -17.79 10.46 -13.34
C ALA A 47 -17.22 11.41 -12.27
N GLU A 48 -18.07 12.26 -11.69
CA GLU A 48 -17.62 13.10 -10.57
C GLU A 48 -17.18 12.24 -9.39
N PRO A 49 -16.04 12.60 -8.74
CA PRO A 49 -15.54 11.83 -7.61
C PRO A 49 -16.56 11.83 -6.46
N THR A 50 -16.72 10.68 -5.83
CA THR A 50 -17.61 10.47 -4.68
C THR A 50 -17.19 11.33 -3.47
N SER A 51 -18.07 11.47 -2.49
CA SER A 51 -17.76 12.18 -1.25
C SER A 51 -16.59 11.51 -0.50
N ASN A 52 -16.49 10.19 -0.57
CA ASN A 52 -15.42 9.41 0.06
C ASN A 52 -14.08 9.66 -0.63
N GLU A 53 -14.02 9.61 -1.95
CA GLU A 53 -12.82 9.93 -2.73
C GLU A 53 -12.32 11.35 -2.47
N LYS A 54 -13.22 12.32 -2.36
CA LYS A 54 -12.86 13.71 -2.00
C LYS A 54 -12.29 13.78 -0.58
N ALA A 55 -12.83 13.04 0.38
CA ALA A 55 -12.33 12.98 1.75
C ALA A 55 -10.94 12.33 1.81
N VAL A 56 -10.74 11.22 1.13
CA VAL A 56 -9.45 10.51 1.04
C VAL A 56 -8.39 11.39 0.37
N ALA A 57 -8.71 12.05 -0.74
CA ALA A 57 -7.78 12.96 -1.42
C ALA A 57 -7.33 14.12 -0.52
N ARG A 58 -8.26 14.69 0.26
CA ARG A 58 -7.96 15.74 1.22
C ARG A 58 -7.10 15.22 2.38
N ALA A 59 -7.44 14.05 2.92
CA ALA A 59 -6.66 13.39 3.96
C ALA A 59 -5.23 13.06 3.47
N ALA A 60 -5.06 12.62 2.22
CA ALA A 60 -3.76 12.38 1.63
C ALA A 60 -2.91 13.67 1.53
N GLY A 61 -3.53 14.80 1.15
CA GLY A 61 -2.86 16.11 1.15
C GLY A 61 -2.37 16.51 2.55
N GLN A 62 -3.19 16.33 3.60
CA GLN A 62 -2.80 16.57 4.97
C GLN A 62 -1.68 15.63 5.43
N MET A 63 -1.76 14.35 5.07
CA MET A 63 -0.75 13.36 5.41
C MET A 63 0.59 13.66 4.75
N ASN A 64 0.62 14.01 3.47
CA ASN A 64 1.85 14.41 2.77
C ASN A 64 2.50 15.65 3.40
N ALA A 65 1.70 16.61 3.87
CA ALA A 65 2.22 17.77 4.57
C ALA A 65 2.81 17.41 5.94
N ALA A 66 2.20 16.46 6.66
CA ALA A 66 2.66 16.00 7.97
C ALA A 66 3.86 15.05 7.87
N ALA A 67 3.88 14.18 6.87
CA ALA A 67 4.95 13.22 6.59
C ALA A 67 6.10 13.89 5.82
N SER A 68 6.80 14.83 6.46
CA SER A 68 7.86 15.63 5.83
C SER A 68 9.26 15.23 6.29
N GLY A 69 10.28 15.69 5.56
CA GLY A 69 11.69 15.41 5.88
C GLY A 69 12.01 13.91 5.82
N ALA A 70 12.64 13.39 6.85
CA ALA A 70 13.03 11.98 6.94
C ALA A 70 11.84 10.99 6.95
N ASN A 71 10.63 11.47 7.20
CA ASN A 71 9.42 10.65 7.23
C ASN A 71 8.62 10.72 5.91
N SER A 72 9.14 11.43 4.90
CA SER A 72 8.49 11.53 3.61
C SER A 72 8.30 10.16 2.95
N PRO A 73 7.15 9.91 2.31
CA PRO A 73 6.93 8.69 1.55
C PRO A 73 7.94 8.55 0.40
N ALA A 74 8.56 7.36 0.28
CA ALA A 74 9.24 6.93 -0.93
C ALA A 74 8.22 6.34 -1.92
N GLU A 75 8.65 6.01 -3.13
CA GLU A 75 7.79 5.28 -4.08
C GLU A 75 7.32 3.93 -3.48
N PRO A 76 6.06 3.57 -3.65
CA PRO A 76 5.02 4.18 -4.49
C PRO A 76 4.22 5.34 -3.83
N GLY A 77 4.65 5.86 -2.69
CA GLY A 77 3.96 6.92 -1.97
C GLY A 77 3.06 6.43 -0.85
N LEU A 78 2.02 7.19 -0.53
CA LEU A 78 1.03 6.84 0.48
C LEU A 78 0.09 5.74 -0.03
N LEU A 79 -0.03 4.64 0.71
CA LEU A 79 -1.00 3.59 0.47
C LEU A 79 -2.17 3.72 1.44
N VAL A 80 -3.41 3.63 0.94
CA VAL A 80 -4.63 3.76 1.75
C VAL A 80 -5.00 2.41 2.36
N ALA A 81 -4.79 2.24 3.65
CA ALA A 81 -5.10 1.01 4.37
C ALA A 81 -6.56 0.93 4.82
N ALA A 82 -7.14 2.06 5.24
CA ALA A 82 -8.56 2.17 5.56
C ALA A 82 -9.07 3.57 5.23
N GLU A 83 -10.38 3.70 4.95
CA GLU A 83 -10.97 4.97 4.56
C GLU A 83 -12.42 5.11 5.02
N SER A 84 -12.83 6.36 5.22
CA SER A 84 -14.21 6.74 5.51
C SER A 84 -14.51 8.14 4.99
N SER A 85 -15.76 8.57 5.09
CA SER A 85 -16.14 9.94 4.78
C SER A 85 -15.47 11.00 5.68
N LYS A 86 -14.83 10.58 6.78
CA LYS A 86 -14.16 11.47 7.75
C LYS A 86 -12.64 11.51 7.57
N GLY A 87 -12.03 10.55 6.87
CA GLY A 87 -10.59 10.49 6.70
C GLY A 87 -10.08 9.10 6.33
N ALA A 88 -8.76 8.90 6.45
CA ALA A 88 -8.12 7.66 6.07
C ALA A 88 -6.93 7.30 6.97
N LEU A 89 -6.63 6.01 7.03
CA LEU A 89 -5.38 5.43 7.51
C LEU A 89 -4.45 5.20 6.31
N PHE A 90 -3.26 5.75 6.41
CA PHE A 90 -2.20 5.58 5.40
C PHE A 90 -1.05 4.77 5.95
N VAL A 91 -0.39 4.04 5.07
CA VAL A 91 0.88 3.37 5.33
C VAL A 91 1.85 3.66 4.19
N TRP A 92 3.15 3.73 4.49
CA TRP A 92 4.20 3.98 3.49
C TRP A 92 5.55 3.52 4.01
N GLU A 93 6.52 3.46 3.11
CA GLU A 93 7.94 3.34 3.43
C GLU A 93 8.66 4.65 3.14
N THR A 94 9.68 4.94 3.90
CA THR A 94 10.59 6.08 3.67
C THR A 94 11.77 5.65 2.82
N ALA A 95 12.54 6.62 2.31
CA ALA A 95 13.72 6.34 1.48
C ALA A 95 14.82 5.53 2.22
N ASP A 96 14.80 5.52 3.55
CA ASP A 96 15.68 4.71 4.41
C ASP A 96 15.01 3.41 4.90
N ASP A 97 14.01 2.92 4.17
CA ASP A 97 13.29 1.66 4.40
C ASP A 97 12.57 1.57 5.77
N ARG A 98 12.24 2.68 6.41
CA ARG A 98 11.41 2.66 7.62
C ARG A 98 9.94 2.55 7.23
N PHE A 99 9.22 1.73 7.98
CA PHE A 99 7.77 1.64 7.87
C PHE A 99 7.11 2.77 8.65
N CYS A 100 6.22 3.49 8.00
CA CYS A 100 5.43 4.54 8.59
C CYS A 100 3.93 4.27 8.43
N HIS A 101 3.16 4.81 9.35
CA HIS A 101 1.72 4.89 9.23
C HIS A 101 1.22 6.22 9.77
N GLY A 102 0.04 6.61 9.34
CA GLY A 102 -0.58 7.81 9.84
C GLY A 102 -2.06 7.86 9.55
N VAL A 103 -2.76 8.62 10.38
CA VAL A 103 -4.20 8.83 10.26
C VAL A 103 -4.44 10.31 10.04
N ALA A 104 -5.25 10.64 9.03
CA ALA A 104 -5.73 12.00 8.81
C ALA A 104 -7.25 12.01 8.82
N PHE A 105 -7.83 12.71 9.78
CA PHE A 105 -9.28 12.90 9.94
C PHE A 105 -9.67 14.39 9.87
N MET A 106 -10.85 14.61 9.35
CA MET A 106 -11.47 15.93 9.37
C MET A 106 -11.98 16.28 10.79
N PRO A 107 -11.90 17.54 11.24
CA PRO A 107 -11.44 18.71 10.48
C PRO A 107 -9.93 18.90 10.42
N GLN A 108 -9.09 18.33 11.32
CA GLN A 108 -7.63 18.59 11.28
C GLN A 108 -6.80 17.67 12.19
N MET A 109 -7.28 16.48 12.53
CA MET A 109 -6.48 15.55 13.30
C MET A 109 -5.57 14.74 12.34
N THR A 110 -4.26 14.93 12.47
CA THR A 110 -3.27 14.16 11.71
C THR A 110 -2.23 13.63 12.67
N THR A 111 -1.99 12.32 12.62
CA THR A 111 -0.94 11.67 13.40
C THR A 111 -0.03 10.88 12.46
N VAL A 112 1.27 10.90 12.71
CA VAL A 112 2.29 10.15 11.98
C VAL A 112 3.15 9.40 12.98
N ALA A 113 3.40 8.13 12.71
CA ALA A 113 4.34 7.32 13.46
C ALA A 113 5.18 6.49 12.49
N CYS A 114 6.48 6.45 12.72
CA CYS A 114 7.42 5.65 11.93
C CYS A 114 8.22 4.73 12.83
N SER A 115 8.62 3.57 12.31
CA SER A 115 9.55 2.71 13.00
C SER A 115 10.88 3.43 13.23
N SER A 116 11.53 3.17 14.37
CA SER A 116 12.83 3.77 14.69
C SER A 116 13.98 3.18 13.89
N ARG A 117 13.75 2.06 13.23
CA ARG A 117 14.75 1.31 12.44
C ARG A 117 14.16 0.97 11.08
N PRO A 118 15.02 0.78 10.07
CA PRO A 118 14.61 0.23 8.80
C PRO A 118 13.82 -1.06 9.01
N ASN A 119 12.77 -1.22 8.23
CA ASN A 119 11.99 -2.44 8.26
C ASN A 119 12.84 -3.53 7.60
N SER A 120 13.25 -4.54 8.36
CA SER A 120 14.11 -5.60 7.83
C SER A 120 13.55 -6.10 6.51
N PRO A 121 14.35 -6.11 5.43
CA PRO A 121 13.88 -6.65 4.17
C PRO A 121 13.46 -8.11 4.38
N PRO A 122 12.52 -8.62 3.58
CA PRO A 122 12.16 -10.03 3.63
C PRO A 122 13.40 -10.88 3.51
N THR A 123 13.56 -11.86 4.42
CA THR A 123 14.62 -12.85 4.29
C THR A 123 14.37 -13.62 3.01
N GLU A 124 15.36 -13.69 2.14
CA GLU A 124 15.23 -14.27 0.82
C GLU A 124 14.63 -15.68 0.89
N GLY A 125 13.53 -15.89 0.18
CA GLY A 125 12.84 -17.18 0.07
C GLY A 125 12.08 -17.67 1.30
N LYS A 126 11.99 -16.91 2.39
CA LYS A 126 11.22 -17.33 3.57
C LYS A 126 9.84 -16.68 3.61
N PRO A 127 8.75 -17.45 3.39
CA PRO A 127 7.40 -16.96 3.55
C PRO A 127 7.12 -16.57 5.00
N ARG A 128 6.44 -15.45 5.23
CA ARG A 128 5.97 -15.04 6.57
C ARG A 128 4.89 -13.98 6.51
N LEU A 129 4.04 -13.95 7.52
CA LEU A 129 3.17 -12.83 7.83
C LEU A 129 3.88 -11.86 8.79
N VAL A 130 3.79 -10.57 8.50
CA VAL A 130 4.41 -9.51 9.31
C VAL A 130 3.33 -8.55 9.80
N PRO A 131 2.96 -8.53 11.08
CA PRO A 131 2.06 -7.52 11.60
C PRO A 131 2.74 -6.14 11.53
N LEU A 132 2.05 -5.14 11.01
CA LEU A 132 2.60 -3.80 10.79
C LEU A 132 1.92 -2.75 11.65
N VAL A 133 0.59 -2.65 11.60
CA VAL A 133 -0.19 -1.65 12.32
C VAL A 133 -1.39 -2.29 12.98
N ARG A 134 -1.71 -1.81 14.19
CA ARG A 134 -2.97 -2.07 14.88
C ARG A 134 -3.41 -0.76 15.51
N MET A 135 -4.51 -0.21 15.03
CA MET A 135 -5.00 1.06 15.56
C MET A 135 -6.47 1.32 15.28
N MET A 136 -7.07 2.16 16.10
CA MET A 136 -8.36 2.75 15.80
C MET A 136 -8.19 3.86 14.76
N ALA A 137 -8.88 3.72 13.65
CA ALA A 137 -8.97 4.73 12.61
C ALA A 137 -10.44 4.92 12.21
N THR A 138 -10.90 4.24 11.16
CA THR A 138 -12.31 4.19 10.76
C THR A 138 -13.10 3.16 11.56
N GLY A 139 -12.41 2.17 12.09
CA GLY A 139 -12.75 1.09 12.98
C GLY A 139 -11.46 0.56 13.60
N TRP A 140 -11.44 -0.65 14.14
CA TRP A 140 -10.20 -1.31 14.56
C TRP A 140 -9.51 -1.91 13.33
N ASN A 141 -8.38 -1.32 12.96
CA ASN A 141 -7.66 -1.68 11.75
C ASN A 141 -6.39 -2.47 12.08
N VAL A 142 -6.21 -3.58 11.39
CA VAL A 142 -5.01 -4.41 11.44
C VAL A 142 -4.41 -4.44 10.04
N VAL A 143 -3.20 -3.90 9.91
CA VAL A 143 -2.42 -3.93 8.66
C VAL A 143 -1.28 -4.92 8.81
N PHE A 144 -1.09 -5.78 7.84
CA PHE A 144 -0.04 -6.79 7.84
C PHE A 144 0.56 -6.96 6.45
N GLY A 145 1.79 -7.43 6.41
CA GLY A 145 2.51 -7.78 5.20
C GLY A 145 2.56 -9.29 4.99
N ALA A 146 2.43 -9.74 3.76
CA ALA A 146 2.70 -11.10 3.33
C ALA A 146 3.97 -11.11 2.46
N GLU A 147 4.97 -11.92 2.84
CA GLU A 147 6.25 -12.02 2.17
C GLU A 147 6.41 -13.40 1.55
N HIS A 148 6.69 -13.47 0.25
CA HIS A 148 6.85 -14.72 -0.53
C HIS A 148 5.64 -15.66 -0.47
N GLU A 149 4.47 -15.13 -0.24
CA GLU A 149 3.22 -15.87 -0.17
C GLU A 149 2.04 -14.97 -0.58
N THR A 150 0.92 -15.60 -0.95
CA THR A 150 -0.31 -14.88 -1.31
C THR A 150 -1.39 -15.19 -0.28
N VAL A 151 -2.06 -14.15 0.21
CA VAL A 151 -3.20 -14.30 1.11
C VAL A 151 -4.41 -14.78 0.30
N GLU A 152 -4.99 -15.91 0.71
CA GLU A 152 -6.18 -16.49 0.08
C GLU A 152 -7.47 -16.11 0.82
N SER A 153 -7.43 -16.23 2.14
CA SER A 153 -8.55 -15.88 3.00
C SER A 153 -8.11 -15.60 4.42
N VAL A 154 -8.94 -14.84 5.12
CA VAL A 154 -8.74 -14.54 6.54
C VAL A 154 -10.03 -14.86 7.28
N THR A 155 -9.92 -15.50 8.45
CA THR A 155 -11.09 -15.87 9.26
C THR A 155 -10.88 -15.56 10.74
N CYS A 156 -11.97 -15.16 11.41
CA CYS A 156 -12.04 -15.01 12.85
C CYS A 156 -13.11 -15.98 13.38
N ASN A 157 -12.71 -16.96 14.20
CA ASN A 157 -13.61 -18.00 14.71
C ASN A 157 -14.39 -18.73 13.59
N GLY A 158 -13.71 -19.00 12.46
CA GLY A 158 -14.31 -19.63 11.28
C GLY A 158 -15.19 -18.72 10.42
N ARG A 159 -15.41 -17.47 10.83
CA ARG A 159 -16.15 -16.49 10.02
C ARG A 159 -15.18 -15.74 9.09
N PRO A 160 -15.48 -15.65 7.79
CA PRO A 160 -14.62 -14.93 6.87
C PRO A 160 -14.59 -13.44 7.21
N LEU A 161 -13.40 -12.84 7.09
CA LEU A 161 -13.19 -11.41 7.21
C LEU A 161 -12.92 -10.83 5.82
N GLN A 162 -13.38 -9.62 5.60
CA GLN A 162 -13.02 -8.88 4.40
C GLN A 162 -11.60 -8.37 4.52
N VAL A 163 -10.77 -8.71 3.53
CA VAL A 163 -9.39 -8.27 3.41
C VAL A 163 -9.30 -7.28 2.28
N ARG A 164 -8.69 -6.15 2.53
CA ARG A 164 -8.37 -5.14 1.52
C ARG A 164 -6.93 -5.33 1.08
N ASP A 165 -6.72 -5.42 -0.22
CA ASP A 165 -5.38 -5.31 -0.81
C ASP A 165 -4.99 -3.83 -0.82
N VAL A 166 -3.93 -3.49 -0.10
CA VAL A 166 -3.47 -2.11 0.09
C VAL A 166 -2.44 -1.73 -0.96
N GLY A 167 -1.56 -2.66 -1.31
CA GLY A 167 -0.49 -2.47 -2.28
C GLY A 167 0.75 -3.28 -1.96
N VAL A 168 1.90 -2.84 -2.41
CA VAL A 168 3.18 -3.53 -2.20
C VAL A 168 4.23 -2.57 -1.65
N MET A 169 5.13 -3.10 -0.83
CA MET A 169 6.28 -2.42 -0.22
C MET A 169 7.54 -3.28 -0.36
N ALA A 170 8.65 -2.81 0.18
CA ALA A 170 9.94 -3.52 0.14
C ALA A 170 10.34 -3.90 -1.29
N ASN A 171 10.25 -2.95 -2.23
CA ASN A 171 10.54 -3.15 -3.66
C ASN A 171 9.74 -4.32 -4.26
N GLY A 172 8.44 -4.39 -3.95
CA GLY A 172 7.51 -5.41 -4.48
C GLY A 172 7.56 -6.77 -3.76
N ARG A 173 8.37 -6.92 -2.72
CA ARG A 173 8.56 -8.19 -2.02
C ARG A 173 7.59 -8.45 -0.87
N ARG A 174 6.84 -7.42 -0.45
CA ARG A 174 5.87 -7.49 0.63
C ARG A 174 4.51 -6.98 0.14
N ALA A 175 3.55 -7.87 -0.02
CA ALA A 175 2.15 -7.48 -0.25
C ALA A 175 1.54 -6.97 1.06
N ILE A 176 0.84 -5.85 1.02
CA ILE A 176 0.24 -5.22 2.18
C ILE A 176 -1.27 -5.42 2.14
N HIS A 177 -1.80 -5.90 3.24
CA HIS A 177 -3.21 -6.17 3.42
C HIS A 177 -3.74 -5.47 4.67
N ALA A 178 -5.02 -5.10 4.66
CA ALA A 178 -5.70 -4.53 5.80
C ALA A 178 -7.00 -5.28 6.10
N ILE A 179 -7.29 -5.43 7.39
CA ILE A 179 -8.55 -5.95 7.91
C ILE A 179 -9.15 -4.87 8.79
N GLU A 180 -10.44 -4.61 8.62
CA GLU A 180 -11.19 -3.73 9.50
C GLU A 180 -12.13 -4.57 10.37
N PHE A 181 -12.05 -4.38 11.68
CA PHE A 181 -12.97 -4.96 12.65
C PHE A 181 -13.89 -3.87 13.17
N PRO A 182 -15.17 -4.18 13.42
CA PRO A 182 -16.11 -3.20 13.98
C PRO A 182 -15.69 -2.73 15.39
N ASP A 183 -15.07 -3.66 16.14
CA ASP A 183 -14.68 -3.44 17.53
C ASP A 183 -13.22 -3.85 17.77
N LEU A 184 -12.66 -3.39 18.89
CA LEU A 184 -11.34 -3.81 19.34
C LEU A 184 -11.29 -5.33 19.52
N THR A 185 -10.54 -5.98 18.66
CA THR A 185 -10.44 -7.44 18.58
C THR A 185 -9.07 -7.92 19.03
N VAL A 186 -9.04 -8.97 19.84
CA VAL A 186 -7.83 -9.60 20.37
C VAL A 186 -7.74 -11.08 19.95
N GLY A 187 -6.61 -11.73 20.22
CA GLY A 187 -6.42 -13.16 19.98
C GLY A 187 -5.69 -13.48 18.68
N LYS A 188 -6.11 -14.53 17.96
CA LYS A 188 -5.41 -15.04 16.77
C LYS A 188 -6.35 -15.13 15.59
N VAL A 189 -6.06 -14.39 14.56
CA VAL A 189 -6.75 -14.47 13.27
C VAL A 189 -6.11 -15.55 12.43
N SER A 190 -6.90 -16.44 11.85
CA SER A 190 -6.40 -17.47 10.92
C SER A 190 -6.29 -16.89 9.52
N VAL A 191 -5.13 -17.02 8.91
CA VAL A 191 -4.85 -16.56 7.55
C VAL A 191 -4.46 -17.77 6.71
N GLN A 192 -5.20 -18.03 5.65
CA GLN A 192 -4.78 -19.00 4.65
C GLN A 192 -3.89 -18.32 3.63
N VAL A 193 -2.70 -18.86 3.47
CA VAL A 193 -1.69 -18.34 2.53
C VAL A 193 -1.27 -19.42 1.55
N ARG A 194 -1.05 -19.00 0.31
CA ARG A 194 -0.53 -19.86 -0.76
C ARG A 194 0.98 -19.68 -0.89
N ARG A 195 1.69 -20.80 -0.81
CA ARG A 195 3.14 -20.93 -1.02
C ARG A 195 3.38 -21.87 -2.18
N GLY A 196 3.61 -21.30 -3.36
CA GLY A 196 3.63 -22.07 -4.59
C GLY A 196 2.29 -22.79 -4.84
N THR A 197 2.28 -24.12 -4.81
CA THR A 197 1.06 -24.94 -5.00
C THR A 197 0.34 -25.32 -3.72
N ARG A 198 0.89 -25.01 -2.54
CA ARG A 198 0.33 -25.42 -1.25
C ARG A 198 -0.38 -24.25 -0.58
N VAL A 199 -1.55 -24.54 -0.01
CA VAL A 199 -2.25 -23.63 0.90
C VAL A 199 -1.96 -24.10 2.34
N VAL A 200 -1.52 -23.17 3.18
CA VAL A 200 -1.24 -23.43 4.59
C VAL A 200 -1.96 -22.39 5.45
N THR A 201 -2.24 -22.74 6.70
CA THR A 201 -2.84 -21.81 7.66
C THR A 201 -1.74 -21.23 8.53
N GLU A 202 -1.67 -19.91 8.57
CA GLU A 202 -0.86 -19.13 9.51
C GLU A 202 -1.76 -18.33 10.46
N TYR A 203 -1.16 -17.79 11.50
CA TYR A 203 -1.88 -17.01 12.49
C TYR A 203 -1.27 -15.62 12.62
N LEU A 204 -2.13 -14.63 12.51
CA LEU A 204 -1.81 -13.25 12.84
C LEU A 204 -2.20 -13.01 14.30
N GLU A 205 -1.23 -12.81 15.16
CA GLU A 205 -1.49 -12.54 16.57
C GLU A 205 -1.88 -11.09 16.78
N LEU A 206 -3.07 -10.90 17.37
CA LEU A 206 -3.54 -9.60 17.82
C LEU A 206 -3.16 -9.46 19.30
N GLU A 207 -2.50 -8.37 19.68
CA GLU A 207 -2.02 -8.18 21.05
C GLU A 207 -3.13 -8.20 22.08
N LYS A 208 -2.82 -8.73 23.25
CA LYS A 208 -3.65 -8.54 24.44
C LYS A 208 -3.41 -7.13 24.96
N PHE A 209 -4.46 -6.32 25.01
CA PHE A 209 -4.38 -5.05 25.73
C PHE A 209 -4.51 -5.31 27.24
N GLU A 210 -3.41 -5.34 27.95
CA GLU A 210 -3.39 -5.54 29.40
C GLU A 210 -4.14 -4.44 30.20
N LYS A 211 -4.49 -3.34 29.54
CA LYS A 211 -5.12 -2.15 30.14
C LYS A 211 -6.48 -1.77 29.56
N ALA A 212 -7.04 -2.53 28.66
CA ALA A 212 -8.44 -2.34 28.30
C ALA A 212 -9.25 -2.77 29.52
N GLY A 213 -9.63 -1.81 30.38
CA GLY A 213 -10.57 -2.06 31.47
C GLY A 213 -11.75 -2.83 30.92
N THR A 214 -12.54 -3.46 31.77
CA THR A 214 -13.71 -4.33 31.60
C THR A 214 -14.62 -4.16 30.35
N GLN A 215 -14.08 -3.76 29.20
CA GLN A 215 -14.79 -3.77 27.93
C GLN A 215 -14.79 -5.21 27.41
N ASP A 216 -15.96 -5.68 27.02
CA ASP A 216 -16.11 -6.94 26.30
C ASP A 216 -15.37 -6.84 24.97
N LEU A 217 -14.11 -7.31 24.96
CA LEU A 217 -13.30 -7.34 23.77
C LEU A 217 -13.77 -8.48 22.86
N ALA A 218 -14.00 -8.17 21.59
CA ALA A 218 -14.18 -9.22 20.61
C ALA A 218 -12.90 -10.08 20.52
N SER A 219 -13.03 -11.40 20.36
CA SER A 219 -11.87 -12.28 20.29
C SER A 219 -11.91 -13.20 19.07
N CYS A 220 -10.74 -13.39 18.45
CA CYS A 220 -10.52 -14.39 17.42
C CYS A 220 -9.69 -15.55 18.01
N GLY A 221 -10.17 -16.79 17.81
CA GLY A 221 -9.52 -18.00 18.35
C GLY A 221 -9.69 -18.20 19.85
N PRO A 222 -9.13 -19.28 20.39
CA PRO A 222 -9.18 -19.56 21.82
C PRO A 222 -8.43 -18.46 22.58
N VAL A 223 -9.15 -17.78 23.45
CA VAL A 223 -8.54 -16.86 24.42
C VAL A 223 -7.91 -17.75 25.50
N ASN A 224 -6.60 -17.91 25.47
CA ASN A 224 -5.89 -18.50 26.61
C ASN A 224 -6.07 -17.55 27.80
N ARG A 225 -6.96 -17.89 28.71
CA ARG A 225 -7.18 -17.21 29.99
C ARG A 225 -6.04 -17.48 30.96
#